data_1d2e07907b56bde7f515318357b698a8
#
_entry.id   1d2e07907b56bde7f515318357b698a8
#
_cell.length_a   1.000
_cell.length_b   1.000
_cell.length_c   1.000
_cell.angle_alpha   90.00
_cell.angle_beta   90.00
_cell.angle_gamma   90.00
#
_symmetry.space_group_name_H-M   'P 1'
#
loop_
_entity.id
_entity.type
_entity.pdbx_description
1 polymer ?
#
loop_
_entity_poly.entity_id
_entity_poly.type
_entity_poly.pdbx_seq_one_letter_code
_entity_poly.pdbx_strand_id
1 'polypeptide(L)'
;GASWLLWQYRVAREVPRDALRFGPPWHVAAWLIPVVALVAPPLTVADVARASGAIVPRGVLAAWWACWIGACLACPLGLNLADQAADTDAALFAARVSLTGHLLLIAAAALAWNLVQRISRALGGVSPQGSAA
;
A
#
# COMPACT_ATOMS: atom_id res chain seq x y z
N GLY A 1 -3.40 -6.31 6.28
CA GLY A 1 -4.73 -6.57 5.83
C GLY A 1 -5.79 -5.60 6.31
N ALA A 2 -6.69 -6.05 7.19
CA ALA A 2 -7.90 -5.28 7.58
C ALA A 2 -7.58 -3.91 8.21
N SER A 3 -6.55 -3.81 9.03
CA SER A 3 -6.12 -2.55 9.67
C SER A 3 -5.77 -1.47 8.64
N TRP A 4 -5.14 -1.86 7.53
CA TRP A 4 -4.82 -0.95 6.42
C TRP A 4 -6.09 -0.42 5.73
N LEU A 5 -7.05 -1.30 5.44
CA LEU A 5 -8.31 -0.90 4.81
C LEU A 5 -9.14 0.01 5.72
N LEU A 6 -9.20 -0.32 7.01
CA LEU A 6 -9.86 0.53 8.01
C LEU A 6 -9.20 1.90 8.13
N TRP A 7 -7.87 1.95 8.13
CA TRP A 7 -7.13 3.20 8.16
C TRP A 7 -7.43 4.05 6.93
N GLN A 8 -7.35 3.48 5.71
CA GLN A 8 -7.67 4.19 4.48
C GLN A 8 -9.10 4.75 4.48
N TYR A 9 -10.06 3.93 4.92
CA TYR A 9 -11.46 4.36 5.00
C TYR A 9 -11.67 5.51 5.97
N ARG A 10 -11.06 5.44 7.17
CA ARG A 10 -11.14 6.51 8.17
C ARG A 10 -10.52 7.80 7.65
N VAL A 11 -9.32 7.74 7.14
CA VAL A 11 -8.61 8.92 6.59
C VAL A 11 -9.40 9.55 5.45
N ALA A 12 -9.96 8.74 4.54
CA ALA A 12 -10.81 9.25 3.45
C ALA A 12 -12.11 9.93 3.96
N ARG A 13 -12.57 9.61 5.18
CA ARG A 13 -13.73 10.30 5.79
C ARG A 13 -13.37 11.58 6.52
N GLU A 14 -12.14 11.72 6.99
CA GLU A 14 -11.64 12.91 7.70
C GLU A 14 -11.29 14.05 6.74
N VAL A 15 -11.05 13.73 5.48
CA VAL A 15 -10.72 14.72 4.44
C VAL A 15 -12.01 15.30 3.82
N PRO A 16 -12.06 16.60 3.47
CA PRO A 16 -13.18 17.21 2.75
C PRO A 16 -13.51 16.45 1.46
N ARG A 17 -14.80 16.16 1.24
CA ARG A 17 -15.26 15.32 0.12
C ARG A 17 -14.99 15.93 -1.26
N ASP A 18 -14.97 17.23 -1.34
CA ASP A 18 -14.65 18.02 -2.53
C ASP A 18 -13.15 17.96 -2.90
N ALA A 19 -12.28 17.64 -1.94
CA ALA A 19 -10.86 17.43 -2.16
C ALA A 19 -10.50 16.02 -2.67
N LEU A 20 -11.40 15.03 -2.53
CA LEU A 20 -11.20 13.66 -2.97
C LEU A 20 -11.72 13.46 -4.40
N ARG A 21 -10.93 12.75 -5.24
CA ARG A 21 -11.36 12.27 -6.56
C ARG A 21 -12.26 11.03 -6.45
N PHE A 22 -11.98 10.19 -5.44
CA PHE A 22 -12.71 8.95 -5.20
C PHE A 22 -13.40 9.02 -3.84
N GLY A 23 -14.69 8.67 -3.80
CA GLY A 23 -15.43 8.60 -2.54
C GLY A 23 -14.85 7.55 -1.58
N PRO A 24 -15.06 7.70 -0.25
CA PRO A 24 -14.49 6.79 0.76
C PRO A 24 -14.69 5.29 0.51
N PRO A 25 -15.83 4.80 -0.03
CA PRO A 25 -16.00 3.38 -0.35
C PRO A 25 -15.01 2.86 -1.41
N TRP A 26 -14.58 3.70 -2.36
CA TRP A 26 -13.64 3.33 -3.39
C TRP A 26 -12.24 3.02 -2.85
N HIS A 27 -11.84 3.62 -1.72
CA HIS A 27 -10.56 3.33 -1.07
C HIS A 27 -10.49 1.90 -0.51
N VAL A 28 -11.64 1.26 -0.28
CA VAL A 28 -11.73 -0.15 0.12
C VAL A 28 -12.01 -1.04 -1.09
N ALA A 29 -12.97 -0.66 -1.94
CA ALA A 29 -13.37 -1.44 -3.12
C ALA A 29 -12.20 -1.66 -4.10
N ALA A 30 -11.29 -0.70 -4.21
CA ALA A 30 -10.07 -0.80 -5.02
C ALA A 30 -9.18 -2.02 -4.69
N TRP A 31 -9.27 -2.56 -3.47
CA TRP A 31 -8.52 -3.74 -3.03
C TRP A 31 -9.26 -5.05 -3.25
N LEU A 32 -10.58 -5.01 -3.42
CA LEU A 32 -11.44 -6.19 -3.51
C LEU A 32 -11.66 -6.65 -4.95
N ILE A 33 -11.55 -5.75 -5.93
CA ILE A 33 -11.75 -6.08 -7.34
C ILE A 33 -10.38 -6.42 -7.95
N PRO A 34 -10.10 -7.68 -8.39
CA PRO A 34 -8.77 -8.14 -8.76
C PRO A 34 -8.05 -7.27 -9.80
N VAL A 35 -8.72 -6.87 -10.87
CA VAL A 35 -8.12 -6.03 -11.91
C VAL A 35 -7.90 -4.60 -11.41
N VAL A 36 -8.85 -4.06 -10.65
CA VAL A 36 -8.76 -2.73 -10.05
C VAL A 36 -7.68 -2.69 -8.98
N ALA A 37 -7.52 -3.78 -8.22
CA ALA A 37 -6.49 -3.94 -7.20
C ALA A 37 -5.04 -3.84 -7.72
N LEU A 38 -4.82 -3.98 -9.03
CA LEU A 38 -3.49 -3.79 -9.63
C LEU A 38 -3.14 -2.32 -9.88
N VAL A 39 -4.14 -1.43 -10.01
CA VAL A 39 -3.90 -0.04 -10.43
C VAL A 39 -4.45 0.99 -9.43
N ALA A 40 -5.60 0.71 -8.84
CA ALA A 40 -6.29 1.70 -8.02
C ALA A 40 -5.66 1.96 -6.63
N PRO A 41 -5.05 1.00 -5.91
CA PRO A 41 -4.49 1.27 -4.59
C PRO A 41 -3.47 2.41 -4.53
N PRO A 42 -2.48 2.52 -5.44
CA PRO A 42 -1.57 3.67 -5.42
C PRO A 42 -2.30 4.97 -5.77
N LEU A 43 -3.33 4.94 -6.60
CA LEU A 43 -4.12 6.12 -6.94
C LEU A 43 -4.96 6.61 -5.75
N THR A 44 -5.58 5.70 -4.99
CA THR A 44 -6.36 6.04 -3.79
C THR A 44 -5.47 6.57 -2.67
N VAL A 45 -4.27 6.01 -2.47
CA VAL A 45 -3.29 6.53 -1.49
C VAL A 45 -2.78 7.91 -1.92
N ALA A 46 -2.48 8.11 -3.21
CA ALA A 46 -2.08 9.41 -3.74
C ALA A 46 -3.20 10.46 -3.59
N ASP A 47 -4.45 10.06 -3.76
CA ASP A 47 -5.62 10.93 -3.61
C ASP A 47 -5.76 11.43 -2.17
N VAL A 48 -5.69 10.52 -1.20
CA VAL A 48 -5.72 10.86 0.23
C VAL A 48 -4.52 11.71 0.62
N ALA A 49 -3.30 11.38 0.14
CA ALA A 49 -2.11 12.16 0.44
C ALA A 49 -2.25 13.61 -0.05
N ARG A 50 -2.75 13.80 -1.27
CA ARG A 50 -3.01 15.13 -1.84
C ARG A 50 -4.08 15.87 -1.03
N ALA A 51 -5.18 15.22 -0.71
CA ALA A 51 -6.31 15.81 -0.02
C ALA A 51 -6.01 16.16 1.45
N SER A 52 -5.08 15.42 2.10
CA SER A 52 -4.58 15.72 3.45
C SER A 52 -3.46 16.77 3.49
N GLY A 53 -3.00 17.27 2.33
CA GLY A 53 -1.84 18.17 2.24
C GLY A 53 -0.50 17.50 2.54
N ALA A 54 -0.44 16.16 2.62
CA ALA A 54 0.79 15.42 2.87
C ALA A 54 1.73 15.45 1.67
N ILE A 55 3.00 15.81 1.91
CA ILE A 55 4.04 15.75 0.89
C ILE A 55 4.53 14.29 0.78
N VAL A 56 4.03 13.57 -0.22
CA VAL A 56 4.45 12.22 -0.55
C VAL A 56 5.19 12.23 -1.90
N PRO A 57 6.50 11.93 -1.93
CA PRO A 57 7.24 11.82 -3.17
C PRO A 57 6.67 10.70 -4.05
N ARG A 58 6.48 10.95 -5.34
CA ARG A 58 5.96 9.96 -6.30
C ARG A 58 6.80 8.70 -6.33
N GLY A 59 8.12 8.83 -6.13
CA GLY A 59 9.04 7.68 -6.07
C GLY A 59 8.77 6.75 -4.89
N VAL A 60 8.39 7.27 -3.72
CA VAL A 60 8.05 6.46 -2.55
C VAL A 60 6.78 5.64 -2.81
N LEU A 61 5.78 6.27 -3.41
CA LEU A 61 4.52 5.60 -3.77
C LEU A 61 4.74 4.52 -4.83
N ALA A 62 5.55 4.83 -5.86
CA ALA A 62 5.89 3.88 -6.91
C ALA A 62 6.73 2.70 -6.38
N ALA A 63 7.73 2.97 -5.54
CA ALA A 63 8.55 1.94 -4.91
C ALA A 63 7.72 1.03 -3.99
N TRP A 64 6.84 1.60 -3.16
CA TRP A 64 5.92 0.84 -2.34
C TRP A 64 5.07 -0.12 -3.19
N TRP A 65 4.49 0.40 -4.26
CA TRP A 65 3.61 -0.39 -5.12
C TRP A 65 4.38 -1.47 -5.89
N ALA A 66 5.56 -1.14 -6.43
CA ALA A 66 6.42 -2.10 -7.12
C ALA A 66 6.86 -3.24 -6.18
N CYS A 67 7.27 -2.93 -4.95
CA CYS A 67 7.60 -3.94 -3.95
C CYS A 67 6.40 -4.83 -3.60
N TRP A 68 5.21 -4.24 -3.46
CA TRP A 68 3.99 -4.98 -3.17
C TRP A 68 3.62 -5.94 -4.29
N ILE A 69 3.58 -5.47 -5.54
CA ILE A 69 3.29 -6.33 -6.71
C ILE A 69 4.37 -7.40 -6.87
N GLY A 70 5.65 -7.03 -6.76
CA GLY A 70 6.76 -7.98 -6.82
C GLY A 70 6.63 -9.09 -5.77
N ALA A 71 6.25 -8.76 -4.55
CA ALA A 71 6.02 -9.74 -3.48
C ALA A 71 4.82 -10.66 -3.80
N CYS A 72 3.71 -10.08 -4.28
CA CYS A 72 2.51 -10.85 -4.67
C CYS A 72 2.77 -11.84 -5.82
N LEU A 73 3.77 -11.57 -6.66
CA LEU A 73 4.17 -12.49 -7.73
C LEU A 73 5.23 -13.48 -7.26
N ALA A 74 6.28 -13.02 -6.58
CA ALA A 74 7.43 -13.84 -6.24
C ALA A 74 7.11 -14.88 -5.13
N CYS A 75 6.29 -14.53 -4.12
CA CYS A 75 5.97 -15.48 -3.06
C CYS A 75 5.23 -16.73 -3.57
N PRO A 76 4.09 -16.63 -4.29
CA PRO A 76 3.40 -17.81 -4.79
C PRO A 76 4.20 -18.54 -5.88
N LEU A 77 4.98 -17.79 -6.71
CA LEU A 77 5.86 -18.41 -7.69
C LEU A 77 6.92 -19.26 -7.00
N GLY A 78 7.57 -18.74 -5.97
CA GLY A 78 8.59 -19.49 -5.22
C GLY A 78 8.02 -20.78 -4.58
N LEU A 79 6.81 -20.73 -4.02
CA LEU A 79 6.13 -21.92 -3.49
C LEU A 79 5.82 -22.93 -4.59
N ASN A 80 5.28 -22.47 -5.71
CA ASN A 80 4.95 -23.33 -6.85
C ASN A 80 6.19 -24.02 -7.45
N LEU A 81 7.30 -23.28 -7.56
CA LEU A 81 8.59 -23.83 -8.00
C LEU A 81 9.15 -24.84 -6.99
N ALA A 82 8.96 -24.64 -5.70
CA ALA A 82 9.41 -25.57 -4.67
C ALA A 82 8.67 -26.91 -4.74
N ASP A 83 7.35 -26.86 -4.97
CA ASP A 83 6.53 -28.05 -5.13
C ASP A 83 6.90 -28.88 -6.38
N GLN A 84 7.49 -28.24 -7.40
CA GLN A 84 7.90 -28.87 -8.65
C GLN A 84 9.39 -29.19 -8.72
N ALA A 85 10.17 -28.89 -7.68
CA ALA A 85 11.61 -29.07 -7.69
C ALA A 85 11.98 -30.56 -7.73
N ALA A 86 12.65 -30.98 -8.81
CA ALA A 86 13.08 -32.37 -9.00
C ALA A 86 14.49 -32.65 -8.42
N ASP A 87 15.28 -31.59 -8.20
CA ASP A 87 16.65 -31.67 -7.69
C ASP A 87 16.99 -30.51 -6.76
N THR A 88 18.19 -30.57 -6.20
CA THR A 88 18.68 -29.56 -5.22
C THR A 88 18.82 -28.19 -5.86
N ASP A 89 19.24 -28.08 -7.11
CA ASP A 89 19.45 -26.79 -7.77
C ASP A 89 18.12 -26.10 -8.05
N ALA A 90 17.11 -26.85 -8.49
CA ALA A 90 15.75 -26.36 -8.65
C ALA A 90 15.15 -25.90 -7.30
N ALA A 91 15.38 -26.65 -6.23
CA ALA A 91 14.94 -26.30 -4.89
C ALA A 91 15.62 -25.00 -4.38
N LEU A 92 16.92 -24.84 -4.62
CA LEU A 92 17.64 -23.61 -4.27
C LEU A 92 17.16 -22.40 -5.06
N PHE A 93 16.86 -22.57 -6.34
CA PHE A 93 16.27 -21.50 -7.15
C PHE A 93 14.90 -21.08 -6.63
N ALA A 94 14.02 -22.03 -6.32
CA ALA A 94 12.71 -21.79 -5.72
C ALA A 94 12.83 -21.03 -4.38
N ALA A 95 13.76 -21.44 -3.53
CA ALA A 95 14.03 -20.79 -2.25
C ALA A 95 14.49 -19.33 -2.42
N ARG A 96 15.35 -19.05 -3.40
CA ARG A 96 15.79 -17.68 -3.73
C ARG A 96 14.64 -16.82 -4.21
N VAL A 97 13.78 -17.33 -5.06
CA VAL A 97 12.57 -16.60 -5.54
C VAL A 97 11.66 -16.29 -4.36
N SER A 98 11.38 -17.28 -3.49
CA SER A 98 10.56 -17.09 -2.31
C SER A 98 11.15 -16.06 -1.34
N LEU A 99 12.46 -16.16 -1.06
CA LEU A 99 13.18 -15.19 -0.20
C LEU A 99 13.09 -13.77 -0.77
N THR A 100 13.30 -13.60 -2.08
CA THR A 100 13.14 -12.30 -2.75
C THR A 100 11.74 -11.74 -2.55
N GLY A 101 10.70 -12.56 -2.69
CA GLY A 101 9.31 -12.16 -2.44
C GLY A 101 9.10 -11.67 -1.01
N HIS A 102 9.64 -12.36 -0.01
CA HIS A 102 9.54 -11.96 1.39
C HIS A 102 10.30 -10.66 1.69
N LEU A 103 11.49 -10.46 1.11
CA LEU A 103 12.23 -9.21 1.25
C LEU A 103 11.48 -8.02 0.63
N LEU A 104 10.86 -8.21 -0.54
CA LEU A 104 10.00 -7.22 -1.15
C LEU A 104 8.78 -6.90 -0.27
N LEU A 105 8.18 -7.90 0.38
CA LEU A 105 7.06 -7.70 1.28
C LEU A 105 7.47 -6.86 2.51
N ILE A 106 8.63 -7.12 3.08
CA ILE A 106 9.18 -6.34 4.21
C ILE A 106 9.42 -4.88 3.75
N ALA A 107 10.04 -4.69 2.58
CA ALA A 107 10.26 -3.36 2.03
C ALA A 107 8.94 -2.62 1.77
N ALA A 108 7.94 -3.30 1.20
CA ALA A 108 6.61 -2.75 1.00
C ALA A 108 5.95 -2.34 2.33
N ALA A 109 6.08 -3.15 3.38
CA ALA A 109 5.53 -2.83 4.70
C ALA A 109 6.21 -1.58 5.32
N ALA A 110 7.52 -1.46 5.21
CA ALA A 110 8.27 -0.30 5.69
C ALA A 110 7.88 0.99 4.94
N LEU A 111 7.72 0.90 3.61
CA LEU A 111 7.27 2.02 2.78
C LEU A 111 5.81 2.39 3.08
N ALA A 112 4.93 1.41 3.27
CA ALA A 112 3.55 1.64 3.69
C ALA A 112 3.49 2.36 5.05
N TRP A 113 4.31 1.95 6.02
CA TRP A 113 4.42 2.63 7.30
C TRP A 113 4.85 4.09 7.16
N ASN A 114 5.83 4.36 6.30
CA ASN A 114 6.26 5.72 6.00
C ASN A 114 5.13 6.58 5.41
N LEU A 115 4.34 6.01 4.47
CA LEU A 115 3.17 6.66 3.88
C LEU A 115 2.11 6.99 4.95
N VAL A 116 1.77 6.01 5.79
CA VAL A 116 0.83 6.18 6.92
C VAL A 116 1.27 7.32 7.83
N GLN A 117 2.53 7.32 8.25
CA GLN A 117 3.09 8.35 9.14
C GLN A 117 3.00 9.76 8.53
N ARG A 118 3.33 9.91 7.24
CA ARG A 118 3.26 11.21 6.56
C ARG A 118 1.84 11.74 6.46
N ILE A 119 0.90 10.90 6.05
CA ILE A 119 -0.50 11.28 5.89
C ILE A 119 -1.14 11.57 7.24
N SER A 120 -0.92 10.72 8.25
CA SER A 120 -1.50 10.92 9.59
C SER A 120 -0.94 12.16 10.30
N ARG A 121 0.33 12.50 10.10
CA ARG A 121 0.90 13.74 10.64
C ARG A 121 0.32 14.98 9.97
N ALA A 122 0.07 14.94 8.67
CA ALA A 122 -0.57 16.06 7.97
C ALA A 122 -1.98 16.31 8.50
N LEU A 123 -2.76 15.26 8.77
CA LEU A 123 -4.09 15.38 9.36
C LEU A 123 -4.05 15.86 10.81
N GLY A 124 -3.11 15.38 11.63
CA GLY A 124 -2.95 15.79 13.03
C GLY A 124 -2.49 17.24 13.20
N GLY A 125 -1.81 17.82 12.19
CA GLY A 125 -1.40 19.24 12.18
C GLY A 125 -2.53 20.22 11.85
N VAL A 126 -3.68 19.74 11.39
CA VAL A 126 -4.87 20.54 11.04
C VAL A 126 -5.87 20.60 12.23
N SER A 127 -5.45 20.30 13.46
CA SER A 127 -6.31 20.52 14.62
C SER A 127 -6.69 21.99 14.71
N PRO A 128 -8.00 22.33 14.86
CA PRO A 128 -8.47 23.72 14.91
C PRO A 128 -7.97 24.38 16.20
N GLN A 129 -6.83 25.05 16.15
CA GLN A 129 -6.52 26.12 17.09
C GLN A 129 -7.31 27.35 16.62
N GLY A 130 -8.52 27.50 17.10
CA GLY A 130 -9.34 28.65 16.74
C GLY A 130 -10.80 28.60 17.17
N SER A 131 -11.08 28.11 18.38
CA SER A 131 -12.38 28.38 19.01
C SER A 131 -12.19 28.63 20.51
N ALA A 132 -11.40 29.67 20.81
CA ALA A 132 -11.35 30.28 22.14
C ALA A 132 -11.10 31.78 21.96
N ALA A 133 -12.14 32.49 21.60
CA ALA A 133 -12.31 33.94 21.81
C ALA A 133 -13.80 34.25 21.92
#